data_2005e15f9bb2325944b099bd451943bb
#
_entry.id   2005e15f9bb2325944b099bd451943bb
#
_cell.length_a   1.000
_cell.length_b   1.000
_cell.length_c   1.000
_cell.angle_alpha   90.00
_cell.angle_beta   90.00
_cell.angle_gamma   90.00
#
_symmetry.space_group_name_H-M   'P 1'
#
loop_
_entity.id
_entity.type
_entity.pdbx_description
1 polymer ?
#
loop_
_entity_poly.entity_id
_entity_poly.type
_entity_poly.pdbx_seq_one_letter_code
_entity_poly.pdbx_strand_id
1 'polypeptide(L)'
;SPSRTLAPSPFRFDDERAWREWRARKLAGCPASGADLVVDVADPRALTRSERAAIAARCRAANMAIYASGDTSADKDLPRMLAAQFGLAGLDRNWLADDDGISRVTVQEGGGRGDFIPYTSRGIRWHTDGYYHPPERTIRAMVLHCVAKAAEGGENALMDPEIAYLQLRDADPAFVRALMRPDAMTIPERADEDGVARPAQSGPVFSVDDATGHLHMRYTARTRSIEWHADADVRAAVAALERLLATPSPWIHRITLEPGMGLLCNNVLHDRSAFTDDPARPRLIYRARYHERIDASG
;
A
#
# COMPACT_ATOMS: atom_id res chain seq x y z
N SER A 1 32.64 -0.18 -15.91
CA SER A 1 31.20 -0.56 -15.91
C SER A 1 30.44 0.53 -16.65
N PRO A 2 29.56 0.23 -17.62
CA PRO A 2 28.76 1.24 -18.26
C PRO A 2 27.91 1.93 -17.19
N SER A 3 27.91 3.26 -17.18
CA SER A 3 27.04 4.05 -16.30
C SER A 3 25.60 3.69 -16.64
N ARG A 4 24.91 3.12 -15.68
CA ARG A 4 23.51 2.76 -15.84
C ARG A 4 22.71 4.06 -16.00
N THR A 5 22.17 4.31 -17.17
CA THR A 5 21.33 5.49 -17.41
C THR A 5 20.06 5.36 -16.59
N LEU A 6 19.80 6.33 -15.71
CA LEU A 6 18.58 6.38 -14.91
C LEU A 6 17.39 6.74 -15.79
N ALA A 7 16.28 6.07 -15.59
CA ALA A 7 15.02 6.45 -16.23
C ALA A 7 14.60 7.86 -15.78
N PRO A 8 14.06 8.71 -16.67
CA PRO A 8 13.53 10.01 -16.30
C PRO A 8 12.44 9.88 -15.22
N SER A 9 12.39 10.83 -14.29
CA SER A 9 11.38 10.84 -13.27
C SER A 9 11.08 12.25 -12.77
N PRO A 10 9.80 12.63 -12.63
CA PRO A 10 9.44 13.93 -12.07
C PRO A 10 9.77 14.05 -10.57
N PHE A 11 9.99 12.93 -9.89
CA PHE A 11 10.24 12.89 -8.45
C PHE A 11 11.69 13.18 -8.07
N ARG A 12 12.61 13.24 -9.06
CA ARG A 12 13.97 13.72 -8.87
C ARG A 12 14.01 15.24 -8.95
N PHE A 13 15.07 15.83 -8.41
CA PHE A 13 15.22 17.30 -8.36
C PHE A 13 16.09 17.84 -9.53
N ASP A 14 16.20 17.10 -10.59
CA ASP A 14 17.02 17.45 -11.76
C ASP A 14 16.22 18.08 -12.90
N ASP A 15 14.89 18.07 -12.84
CA ASP A 15 14.02 18.66 -13.85
C ASP A 15 12.76 19.24 -13.22
N GLU A 16 12.82 20.52 -12.87
CA GLU A 16 11.71 21.23 -12.21
C GLU A 16 10.50 21.40 -13.13
N ARG A 17 10.72 21.48 -14.45
CA ARG A 17 9.63 21.56 -15.43
C ARG A 17 8.85 20.26 -15.48
N ALA A 18 9.54 19.12 -15.52
CA ALA A 18 8.90 17.81 -15.48
C ALA A 18 8.07 17.61 -14.21
N TRP A 19 8.57 18.08 -13.07
CA TRP A 19 7.83 18.07 -11.81
C TRP A 19 6.53 18.87 -11.90
N ARG A 20 6.59 20.12 -12.38
CA ARG A 20 5.42 20.99 -12.48
C ARG A 20 4.37 20.44 -13.44
N GLU A 21 4.79 19.89 -14.57
CA GLU A 21 3.90 19.26 -15.54
C GLU A 21 3.22 18.01 -14.97
N TRP A 22 4.01 17.17 -14.33
CA TRP A 22 3.48 15.97 -13.66
C TRP A 22 2.49 16.34 -12.55
N ARG A 23 2.85 17.30 -11.70
CA ARG A 23 2.00 17.78 -10.60
C ARG A 23 0.66 18.26 -11.10
N ALA A 24 0.64 19.06 -12.15
CA ALA A 24 -0.62 19.60 -12.73
C ALA A 24 -1.50 18.46 -13.25
N ARG A 25 -0.94 17.49 -13.97
CA ARG A 25 -1.69 16.31 -14.44
C ARG A 25 -2.22 15.46 -13.29
N LYS A 26 -1.40 15.23 -12.28
CA LYS A 26 -1.78 14.43 -11.10
C LYS A 26 -2.98 15.04 -10.39
N LEU A 27 -2.92 16.33 -10.09
CA LEU A 27 -4.01 17.02 -9.41
C LEU A 27 -5.29 17.08 -10.25
N ALA A 28 -5.18 17.26 -11.56
CA ALA A 28 -6.33 17.26 -12.46
C ALA A 28 -7.01 15.87 -12.54
N GLY A 29 -6.24 14.79 -12.40
CA GLY A 29 -6.74 13.41 -12.49
C GLY A 29 -7.15 12.77 -11.16
N CYS A 30 -6.97 13.46 -10.03
CA CYS A 30 -7.33 12.90 -8.72
C CYS A 30 -8.82 12.61 -8.60
N PRO A 31 -9.21 11.47 -8.00
CA PRO A 31 -10.60 11.21 -7.70
C PRO A 31 -11.14 12.23 -6.70
N ALA A 32 -12.36 12.72 -6.94
CA ALA A 32 -13.01 13.71 -6.07
C ALA A 32 -13.45 13.08 -4.74
N SER A 33 -13.71 11.77 -4.72
CA SER A 33 -14.14 11.03 -3.54
C SER A 33 -13.76 9.56 -3.65
N GLY A 34 -13.88 8.81 -2.55
CA GLY A 34 -13.68 7.36 -2.55
C GLY A 34 -14.64 6.61 -3.48
N ALA A 35 -15.82 7.14 -3.73
CA ALA A 35 -16.78 6.57 -4.66
C ALA A 35 -16.26 6.51 -6.10
N ASP A 36 -15.42 7.46 -6.49
CA ASP A 36 -14.81 7.50 -7.82
C ASP A 36 -13.75 6.41 -8.04
N LEU A 37 -13.31 5.76 -6.98
CA LEU A 37 -12.39 4.62 -7.05
C LEU A 37 -13.10 3.31 -7.37
N VAL A 38 -14.42 3.25 -7.20
CA VAL A 38 -15.20 2.01 -7.30
C VAL A 38 -15.56 1.71 -8.74
N VAL A 39 -15.32 0.47 -9.14
CA VAL A 39 -15.71 -0.11 -10.43
C VAL A 39 -16.59 -1.33 -10.17
N ASP A 40 -17.82 -1.30 -10.65
CA ASP A 40 -18.68 -2.48 -10.60
C ASP A 40 -18.20 -3.52 -11.61
N VAL A 41 -18.04 -4.76 -11.19
CA VAL A 41 -17.57 -5.86 -12.03
C VAL A 41 -18.49 -7.07 -11.87
N ALA A 42 -18.71 -7.80 -12.96
CA ALA A 42 -19.52 -9.00 -12.93
C ALA A 42 -18.78 -10.17 -12.29
N ASP A 43 -17.56 -10.45 -12.75
CA ASP A 43 -16.68 -11.48 -12.19
C ASP A 43 -15.23 -10.96 -12.09
N PRO A 44 -14.72 -10.79 -10.88
CA PRO A 44 -13.34 -10.30 -10.71
C PRO A 44 -12.28 -11.22 -11.33
N ARG A 45 -12.58 -12.51 -11.51
CA ARG A 45 -11.64 -13.48 -12.09
C ARG A 45 -11.47 -13.31 -13.59
N ALA A 46 -12.47 -12.73 -14.24
CA ALA A 46 -12.54 -12.57 -15.70
C ALA A 46 -13.20 -11.25 -16.04
N LEU A 47 -12.47 -10.16 -15.92
CA LEU A 47 -12.96 -8.82 -16.20
C LEU A 47 -13.30 -8.65 -17.67
N THR A 48 -14.38 -7.93 -17.97
CA THR A 48 -14.62 -7.44 -19.32
C THR A 48 -13.53 -6.41 -19.71
N ARG A 49 -13.40 -6.15 -21.00
CA ARG A 49 -12.45 -5.15 -21.50
C ARG A 49 -12.70 -3.77 -20.87
N SER A 50 -13.96 -3.35 -20.76
CA SER A 50 -14.34 -2.06 -20.18
C SER A 50 -14.09 -2.01 -18.66
N GLU A 51 -14.35 -3.09 -17.94
CA GLU A 51 -14.05 -3.20 -16.51
C GLU A 51 -12.56 -3.11 -16.25
N ARG A 52 -11.75 -3.87 -17.01
CA ARG A 52 -10.29 -3.80 -16.90
C ARG A 52 -9.76 -2.39 -17.20
N ALA A 53 -10.24 -1.76 -18.26
CA ALA A 53 -9.83 -0.41 -18.64
C ALA A 53 -10.20 0.61 -17.55
N ALA A 54 -11.37 0.49 -16.94
CA ALA A 54 -11.82 1.37 -15.87
C ALA A 54 -10.94 1.23 -14.60
N ILE A 55 -10.59 0.01 -14.22
CA ILE A 55 -9.68 -0.26 -13.10
C ILE A 55 -8.29 0.28 -13.41
N ALA A 56 -7.76 0.00 -14.59
CA ALA A 56 -6.45 0.50 -15.03
C ALA A 56 -6.37 2.03 -15.00
N ALA A 57 -7.42 2.71 -15.46
CA ALA A 57 -7.48 4.18 -15.43
C ALA A 57 -7.41 4.74 -14.02
N ARG A 58 -8.07 4.12 -13.06
CA ARG A 58 -8.02 4.52 -11.65
C ARG A 58 -6.63 4.29 -11.05
N CYS A 59 -6.02 3.16 -11.37
CA CYS A 59 -4.66 2.87 -10.92
C CYS A 59 -3.64 3.85 -11.51
N ARG A 60 -3.80 4.27 -12.77
CA ARG A 60 -2.96 5.32 -13.35
C ARG A 60 -3.14 6.67 -12.63
N ALA A 61 -4.38 7.01 -12.30
CA ALA A 61 -4.70 8.30 -11.69
C ALA A 61 -4.37 8.37 -10.20
N ALA A 62 -4.57 7.28 -9.46
CA ALA A 62 -4.54 7.28 -7.99
C ALA A 62 -3.78 6.10 -7.36
N ASN A 63 -3.08 5.28 -8.13
CA ASN A 63 -2.38 4.07 -7.67
C ASN A 63 -3.29 3.03 -7.00
N MET A 64 -4.59 3.17 -7.13
CA MET A 64 -5.57 2.26 -6.52
C MET A 64 -6.89 2.27 -7.26
N ALA A 65 -7.59 1.14 -7.17
CA ALA A 65 -8.98 0.98 -7.59
C ALA A 65 -9.69 0.04 -6.61
N ILE A 66 -11.00 0.21 -6.49
CA ILE A 66 -11.85 -0.66 -5.71
C ILE A 66 -12.81 -1.33 -6.68
N TYR A 67 -12.81 -2.65 -6.73
CA TYR A 67 -13.81 -3.39 -7.49
C TYR A 67 -14.96 -3.80 -6.56
N ALA A 68 -16.17 -3.80 -7.11
CA ALA A 68 -17.36 -4.24 -6.40
C ALA A 68 -18.05 -5.32 -7.22
N SER A 69 -18.17 -6.52 -6.65
CA SER A 69 -18.85 -7.65 -7.26
C SER A 69 -19.90 -8.25 -6.34
N GLY A 70 -20.79 -9.06 -6.90
CA GLY A 70 -21.74 -9.84 -6.12
C GLY A 70 -21.18 -11.17 -5.59
N ASP A 71 -19.90 -11.45 -5.82
CA ASP A 71 -19.29 -12.72 -5.44
C ASP A 71 -18.84 -12.68 -3.97
N THR A 72 -19.64 -13.32 -3.13
CA THR A 72 -19.37 -13.43 -1.68
C THR A 72 -18.79 -14.79 -1.29
N SER A 73 -18.37 -15.59 -2.28
CA SER A 73 -17.75 -16.89 -2.01
C SER A 73 -16.38 -16.75 -1.36
N ALA A 74 -15.98 -17.76 -0.61
CA ALA A 74 -14.66 -17.85 -0.02
C ALA A 74 -13.65 -18.45 -1.00
N ASP A 75 -13.58 -17.93 -2.20
CA ASP A 75 -12.64 -18.37 -3.22
C ASP A 75 -11.29 -17.68 -3.06
N LYS A 76 -10.35 -18.41 -2.50
CA LYS A 76 -9.00 -17.93 -2.22
C LYS A 76 -8.16 -17.68 -3.48
N ASP A 77 -8.55 -18.24 -4.63
CA ASP A 77 -7.89 -17.99 -5.92
C ASP A 77 -8.31 -16.66 -6.56
N LEU A 78 -9.42 -16.08 -6.13
CA LEU A 78 -9.95 -14.85 -6.73
C LEU A 78 -8.93 -13.70 -6.74
N PRO A 79 -8.24 -13.37 -5.62
CA PRO A 79 -7.26 -12.29 -5.63
C PRO A 79 -6.13 -12.52 -6.64
N ARG A 80 -5.65 -13.75 -6.75
CA ARG A 80 -4.58 -14.12 -7.69
C ARG A 80 -5.04 -14.01 -9.14
N MET A 81 -6.26 -14.47 -9.44
CA MET A 81 -6.82 -14.39 -10.79
C MET A 81 -7.09 -12.95 -11.21
N LEU A 82 -7.56 -12.10 -10.29
CA LEU A 82 -7.70 -10.68 -10.55
C LEU A 82 -6.34 -10.04 -10.85
N ALA A 83 -5.36 -10.26 -9.98
CA ALA A 83 -4.02 -9.69 -10.07
C ALA A 83 -3.32 -10.07 -11.39
N ALA A 84 -3.48 -11.30 -11.83
CA ALA A 84 -2.87 -11.78 -13.08
C ALA A 84 -3.30 -10.97 -14.30
N GLN A 85 -4.50 -10.42 -14.29
CA GLN A 85 -5.02 -9.59 -15.39
C GLN A 85 -4.31 -8.22 -15.47
N PHE A 86 -3.53 -7.86 -14.45
CA PHE A 86 -2.74 -6.63 -14.37
C PHE A 86 -1.23 -6.89 -14.28
N GLY A 87 -0.77 -8.02 -14.77
CA GLY A 87 0.65 -8.36 -14.85
C GLY A 87 1.28 -8.75 -13.51
N LEU A 88 0.50 -9.02 -12.48
CA LEU A 88 1.01 -9.38 -11.16
C LEU A 88 1.14 -10.90 -11.04
N ALA A 89 2.38 -11.38 -11.02
CA ALA A 89 2.73 -12.80 -10.94
C ALA A 89 3.71 -13.13 -9.80
N GLY A 90 4.55 -12.16 -9.40
CA GLY A 90 5.57 -12.32 -8.36
C GLY A 90 4.98 -12.20 -6.95
N LEU A 91 4.21 -13.22 -6.55
CA LEU A 91 3.55 -13.27 -5.26
C LEU A 91 4.58 -13.38 -4.12
N ASP A 92 4.47 -12.49 -3.13
CA ASP A 92 5.30 -12.55 -1.92
C ASP A 92 4.83 -13.69 -1.00
N ARG A 93 5.74 -14.62 -0.71
CA ARG A 93 5.50 -15.79 0.12
C ARG A 93 6.32 -15.69 1.40
N ASN A 94 5.89 -14.86 2.33
CA ASN A 94 6.51 -14.81 3.65
C ASN A 94 5.92 -15.89 4.57
N TRP A 95 6.54 -16.09 5.73
CA TRP A 95 6.10 -17.10 6.69
C TRP A 95 4.71 -16.86 7.30
N LEU A 96 4.19 -15.62 7.20
CA LEU A 96 2.83 -15.28 7.64
C LEU A 96 1.79 -15.61 6.57
N ALA A 97 2.19 -15.78 5.31
CA ALA A 97 1.28 -16.20 4.26
C ALA A 97 0.95 -17.68 4.39
N ASP A 98 -0.22 -18.10 3.90
CA ASP A 98 -0.53 -19.50 3.73
C ASP A 98 0.34 -20.11 2.62
N ASP A 99 0.35 -21.44 2.46
CA ASP A 99 1.23 -22.14 1.51
C ASP A 99 1.11 -21.65 0.06
N ASP A 100 -0.06 -21.14 -0.33
CA ASP A 100 -0.30 -20.57 -1.66
C ASP A 100 0.15 -19.11 -1.80
N GLY A 101 0.70 -18.51 -0.75
CA GLY A 101 1.12 -17.12 -0.71
C GLY A 101 0.00 -16.10 -0.47
N ILE A 102 -1.24 -16.56 -0.29
CA ILE A 102 -2.40 -15.70 -0.01
C ILE A 102 -2.75 -15.81 1.46
N SER A 103 -2.71 -14.69 2.16
CA SER A 103 -3.01 -14.64 3.59
C SER A 103 -4.51 -14.56 3.84
N ARG A 104 -4.98 -15.36 4.79
CA ARG A 104 -6.32 -15.21 5.37
C ARG A 104 -6.20 -14.26 6.56
N VAL A 105 -6.57 -13.00 6.35
CA VAL A 105 -6.52 -11.98 7.40
C VAL A 105 -7.84 -12.02 8.16
N THR A 106 -7.82 -12.70 9.30
CA THR A 106 -8.93 -12.85 10.25
C THR A 106 -8.33 -12.89 11.65
N VAL A 107 -9.16 -12.72 12.69
CA VAL A 107 -8.67 -12.78 14.08
C VAL A 107 -8.13 -14.18 14.37
N GLN A 108 -6.90 -14.22 14.87
CA GLN A 108 -6.22 -15.43 15.32
C GLN A 108 -6.07 -15.38 16.84
N GLU A 109 -6.46 -16.46 17.53
CA GLU A 109 -6.29 -16.58 18.97
C GLU A 109 -4.99 -17.32 19.28
N GLY A 110 -4.05 -16.63 19.95
CA GLY A 110 -2.77 -17.21 20.36
C GLY A 110 -1.85 -17.62 19.19
N GLY A 111 -0.67 -18.12 19.51
CA GLY A 111 0.31 -18.56 18.53
C GLY A 111 0.96 -17.41 17.75
N GLY A 112 1.81 -17.75 16.76
CA GLY A 112 2.64 -16.78 16.07
C GLY A 112 1.89 -15.68 15.33
N ARG A 113 0.79 -16.00 14.63
CA ARG A 113 0.01 -15.00 13.86
C ARG A 113 -0.81 -14.09 14.76
N GLY A 114 -1.31 -14.59 15.91
CA GLY A 114 -2.14 -13.83 16.83
C GLY A 114 -1.41 -12.65 17.48
N ASP A 115 -0.06 -12.65 17.47
CA ASP A 115 0.77 -11.56 17.98
C ASP A 115 0.91 -10.40 17.00
N PHE A 116 0.50 -10.57 15.73
CA PHE A 116 0.57 -9.55 14.70
C PHE A 116 -0.76 -8.80 14.56
N ILE A 117 -0.71 -7.47 14.56
CA ILE A 117 -1.89 -6.60 14.53
C ILE A 117 -2.87 -6.93 13.39
N PRO A 118 -2.46 -7.26 12.14
CA PRO A 118 -3.40 -7.62 11.08
C PRO A 118 -4.32 -8.79 11.42
N TYR A 119 -3.88 -9.70 12.29
CA TYR A 119 -4.63 -10.87 12.74
C TYR A 119 -5.36 -10.64 14.08
N THR A 120 -5.54 -9.39 14.46
CA THR A 120 -6.28 -8.95 15.64
C THR A 120 -7.39 -7.99 15.25
N SER A 121 -8.29 -7.67 16.20
CA SER A 121 -9.33 -6.65 16.03
C SER A 121 -8.87 -5.22 16.30
N ARG A 122 -7.60 -5.03 16.69
CA ARG A 122 -7.02 -3.71 16.98
C ARG A 122 -6.86 -2.87 15.72
N GLY A 123 -6.89 -1.55 15.87
CA GLY A 123 -6.57 -0.63 14.78
C GLY A 123 -5.14 -0.79 14.28
N ILE A 124 -4.95 -0.60 12.99
CA ILE A 124 -3.65 -0.58 12.35
C ILE A 124 -3.37 0.85 11.90
N ARG A 125 -2.24 1.41 12.33
CA ARG A 125 -1.82 2.75 11.95
C ARG A 125 -1.35 2.80 10.50
N TRP A 126 -1.23 4.01 9.96
CA TRP A 126 -0.75 4.25 8.61
C TRP A 126 0.54 3.52 8.28
N HIS A 127 0.54 2.81 7.16
CA HIS A 127 1.71 2.10 6.66
C HIS A 127 1.56 1.76 5.18
N THR A 128 2.66 1.38 4.57
CA THR A 128 2.71 0.58 3.35
C THR A 128 3.09 -0.85 3.72
N ASP A 129 2.71 -1.82 2.91
CA ASP A 129 3.03 -3.21 3.18
C ASP A 129 4.50 -3.51 2.91
N GLY A 130 5.06 -4.48 3.66
CA GLY A 130 6.42 -4.94 3.46
C GLY A 130 7.50 -3.92 3.82
N TYR A 131 7.20 -2.91 4.64
CA TYR A 131 8.16 -1.89 5.04
C TYR A 131 9.41 -2.46 5.75
N TYR A 132 9.34 -3.66 6.23
CA TYR A 132 10.40 -4.41 6.91
C TYR A 132 11.18 -5.35 5.97
N HIS A 133 10.79 -5.44 4.70
CA HIS A 133 11.48 -6.28 3.72
C HIS A 133 12.78 -5.65 3.23
N PRO A 134 13.77 -6.48 2.87
CA PRO A 134 14.94 -5.98 2.14
C PRO A 134 14.52 -5.50 0.74
N PRO A 135 15.34 -4.65 0.10
CA PRO A 135 15.00 -4.07 -1.21
C PRO A 135 14.64 -5.08 -2.30
N GLU A 136 15.29 -6.24 -2.31
CA GLU A 136 15.03 -7.31 -3.29
C GLU A 136 13.65 -7.98 -3.11
N ARG A 137 12.99 -7.76 -1.97
CA ARG A 137 11.66 -8.26 -1.67
C ARG A 137 10.63 -7.14 -1.49
N THR A 138 10.89 -5.98 -2.07
CA THR A 138 9.97 -4.83 -2.02
C THR A 138 8.58 -5.22 -2.51
N ILE A 139 7.56 -4.90 -1.70
CA ILE A 139 6.16 -5.06 -2.11
C ILE A 139 5.74 -3.82 -2.89
N ARG A 140 5.37 -3.99 -4.16
CA ARG A 140 4.97 -2.89 -5.04
C ARG A 140 3.49 -2.84 -5.34
N ALA A 141 2.78 -3.95 -5.14
CA ALA A 141 1.34 -4.02 -5.33
C ALA A 141 0.69 -4.99 -4.36
N MET A 142 -0.59 -4.81 -4.12
CA MET A 142 -1.38 -5.76 -3.32
C MET A 142 -2.83 -5.79 -3.73
N VAL A 143 -3.48 -6.90 -3.39
CA VAL A 143 -4.92 -7.09 -3.46
C VAL A 143 -5.44 -7.40 -2.06
N LEU A 144 -6.51 -6.71 -1.67
CA LEU A 144 -7.31 -7.06 -0.50
C LEU A 144 -8.72 -7.43 -1.00
N HIS A 145 -9.17 -8.64 -0.72
CA HIS A 145 -10.52 -9.09 -1.11
C HIS A 145 -11.34 -9.40 0.12
N CYS A 146 -12.51 -8.76 0.25
CA CYS A 146 -13.41 -8.98 1.38
C CYS A 146 -14.33 -10.17 1.11
N VAL A 147 -14.22 -11.20 1.96
CA VAL A 147 -15.15 -12.33 2.00
C VAL A 147 -16.27 -12.08 3.00
N ALA A 148 -15.91 -11.57 4.18
CA ALA A 148 -16.83 -11.22 5.25
C ALA A 148 -16.32 -9.97 5.98
N LYS A 149 -17.22 -9.02 6.20
CA LYS A 149 -16.89 -7.80 6.95
C LYS A 149 -17.12 -7.98 8.44
N ALA A 150 -16.49 -7.11 9.24
CA ALA A 150 -16.76 -7.02 10.67
C ALA A 150 -18.21 -6.59 10.94
N ALA A 151 -18.74 -6.93 12.13
CA ALA A 151 -20.05 -6.45 12.58
C ALA A 151 -20.04 -4.92 12.70
N GLU A 152 -18.95 -4.35 13.26
CA GLU A 152 -18.75 -2.91 13.39
C GLU A 152 -17.27 -2.57 13.18
N GLY A 153 -16.99 -1.42 12.58
CA GLY A 153 -15.63 -0.94 12.37
C GLY A 153 -14.92 -1.60 11.18
N GLY A 154 -13.60 -1.63 11.22
CA GLY A 154 -12.77 -2.17 10.15
C GLY A 154 -12.68 -1.29 8.91
N GLU A 155 -13.03 -0.01 9.03
CA GLU A 155 -12.87 0.98 7.95
C GLU A 155 -11.40 1.15 7.63
N ASN A 156 -11.06 1.20 6.34
CA ASN A 156 -9.74 1.57 5.86
C ASN A 156 -9.71 3.06 5.47
N ALA A 157 -8.63 3.74 5.82
CA ALA A 157 -8.25 4.99 5.20
C ALA A 157 -7.15 4.69 4.18
N LEU A 158 -7.24 5.31 3.01
CA LEU A 158 -6.34 5.09 1.88
C LEU A 158 -5.80 6.42 1.39
N MET A 159 -4.51 6.49 1.11
CA MET A 159 -3.89 7.66 0.52
C MET A 159 -2.84 7.27 -0.52
N ASP A 160 -2.93 7.86 -1.69
CA ASP A 160 -1.95 7.72 -2.74
C ASP A 160 -0.57 8.27 -2.29
N PRO A 161 0.50 7.45 -2.29
CA PRO A 161 1.83 7.90 -1.91
C PRO A 161 2.36 9.05 -2.75
N GLU A 162 1.97 9.14 -4.02
CA GLU A 162 2.35 10.25 -4.89
C GLU A 162 1.73 11.57 -4.43
N ILE A 163 0.52 11.53 -3.90
CA ILE A 163 -0.13 12.71 -3.29
C ILE A 163 0.56 13.08 -1.98
N ALA A 164 0.93 12.11 -1.15
CA ALA A 164 1.70 12.39 0.06
C ALA A 164 3.03 13.08 -0.26
N TYR A 165 3.75 12.57 -1.25
CA TYR A 165 4.97 13.18 -1.76
C TYR A 165 4.72 14.62 -2.26
N LEU A 166 3.70 14.80 -3.09
CA LEU A 166 3.33 16.10 -3.68
C LEU A 166 3.06 17.14 -2.59
N GLN A 167 2.24 16.79 -1.60
CA GLN A 167 1.89 17.70 -0.51
C GLN A 167 3.10 18.06 0.36
N LEU A 168 3.96 17.10 0.66
CA LEU A 168 5.18 17.37 1.41
C LEU A 168 6.14 18.26 0.62
N ARG A 169 6.32 17.99 -0.67
CA ARG A 169 7.20 18.81 -1.54
C ARG A 169 6.67 20.22 -1.71
N ASP A 170 5.35 20.38 -1.83
CA ASP A 170 4.72 21.71 -1.90
C ASP A 170 4.91 22.51 -0.60
N ALA A 171 4.83 21.85 0.55
CA ALA A 171 5.04 22.48 1.84
C ALA A 171 6.49 22.92 2.03
N ASP A 172 7.43 22.03 1.75
CA ASP A 172 8.87 22.30 1.76
C ASP A 172 9.61 21.17 1.02
N PRO A 173 10.31 21.45 -0.09
CA PRO A 173 11.10 20.44 -0.79
C PRO A 173 12.11 19.70 0.09
N ALA A 174 12.61 20.35 1.16
CA ALA A 174 13.53 19.74 2.11
C ALA A 174 12.92 18.52 2.81
N PHE A 175 11.59 18.47 2.99
CA PHE A 175 10.92 17.32 3.60
C PHE A 175 11.10 16.06 2.76
N VAL A 176 10.81 16.11 1.47
CA VAL A 176 10.96 14.93 0.62
C VAL A 176 12.42 14.56 0.42
N ARG A 177 13.33 15.53 0.35
CA ARG A 177 14.78 15.27 0.29
C ARG A 177 15.27 14.52 1.52
N ALA A 178 14.85 14.95 2.71
CA ALA A 178 15.20 14.27 3.96
C ALA A 178 14.68 12.83 4.00
N LEU A 179 13.43 12.61 3.55
CA LEU A 179 12.79 11.29 3.50
C LEU A 179 13.32 10.40 2.36
N MET A 180 14.10 10.95 1.44
CA MET A 180 14.80 10.20 0.38
C MET A 180 16.22 9.79 0.79
N ARG A 181 16.69 10.16 1.96
CA ARG A 181 18.01 9.72 2.47
C ARG A 181 18.04 8.19 2.56
N PRO A 182 19.15 7.55 2.15
CA PRO A 182 19.29 6.08 2.23
C PRO A 182 19.17 5.49 3.63
N ASP A 183 19.34 6.32 4.66
CA ASP A 183 19.31 5.97 6.07
C ASP A 183 18.19 6.67 6.87
N ALA A 184 17.17 7.18 6.18
CA ALA A 184 16.10 7.96 6.83
C ALA A 184 15.34 7.14 7.87
N MET A 185 14.99 5.90 7.53
CA MET A 185 14.17 5.03 8.37
C MET A 185 14.79 3.64 8.50
N THR A 186 15.02 3.21 9.73
CA THR A 186 15.53 1.88 10.05
C THR A 186 14.47 1.08 10.79
N ILE A 187 14.16 -0.10 10.28
CA ILE A 187 13.36 -1.09 10.98
C ILE A 187 14.35 -1.99 11.73
N PRO A 188 14.30 -2.01 13.08
CA PRO A 188 15.25 -2.78 13.87
C PRO A 188 15.16 -4.28 13.59
N GLU A 189 16.25 -4.97 13.89
CA GLU A 189 16.29 -6.41 13.92
C GLU A 189 15.21 -6.97 14.85
N ARG A 190 14.60 -8.07 14.45
CA ARG A 190 13.65 -8.82 15.26
C ARG A 190 14.04 -10.29 15.30
N ALA A 191 14.20 -10.81 16.53
CA ALA A 191 14.22 -12.25 16.78
C ALA A 191 12.80 -12.71 17.13
N ASP A 192 12.35 -13.81 16.54
CA ASP A 192 11.13 -14.51 16.95
C ASP A 192 11.44 -15.62 17.98
N GLU A 193 10.38 -16.26 18.49
CA GLU A 193 10.51 -17.34 19.48
C GLU A 193 11.28 -18.57 18.94
N ASP A 194 11.30 -18.75 17.63
CA ASP A 194 12.02 -19.85 16.95
C ASP A 194 13.47 -19.49 16.63
N GLY A 195 13.93 -18.29 17.03
CA GLY A 195 15.28 -17.80 16.78
C GLY A 195 15.52 -17.33 15.36
N VAL A 196 14.48 -17.19 14.55
CA VAL A 196 14.56 -16.63 13.19
C VAL A 196 14.64 -15.12 13.31
N ALA A 197 15.87 -14.58 13.25
CA ALA A 197 16.10 -13.15 13.25
C ALA A 197 15.73 -12.53 11.90
N ARG A 198 14.88 -11.51 11.92
CA ARG A 198 14.75 -10.61 10.78
C ARG A 198 15.82 -9.52 10.93
N PRO A 199 16.74 -9.37 9.95
CA PRO A 199 17.79 -8.36 10.06
C PRO A 199 17.21 -6.95 10.03
N ALA A 200 17.95 -5.99 10.59
CA ALA A 200 17.60 -4.58 10.48
C ALA A 200 17.57 -4.15 9.02
N GLN A 201 16.59 -3.29 8.66
CA GLN A 201 16.46 -2.73 7.33
C GLN A 201 16.48 -1.21 7.41
N SER A 202 17.56 -0.60 6.90
CA SER A 202 17.68 0.84 6.78
C SER A 202 17.44 1.26 5.34
N GLY A 203 16.69 2.33 5.15
CA GLY A 203 16.38 2.81 3.80
C GLY A 203 15.59 4.11 3.80
N PRO A 204 15.31 4.63 2.60
CA PRO A 204 14.48 5.82 2.45
C PRO A 204 13.01 5.52 2.73
N VAL A 205 12.25 6.58 3.04
CA VAL A 205 10.78 6.57 2.99
C VAL A 205 10.32 6.65 1.54
N PHE A 206 10.83 7.64 0.79
CA PHE A 206 10.59 7.77 -0.65
C PHE A 206 11.82 7.38 -1.44
N SER A 207 11.63 6.60 -2.48
CA SER A 207 12.68 6.26 -3.44
C SER A 207 12.12 6.28 -4.85
N VAL A 208 13.02 6.45 -5.81
CA VAL A 208 12.68 6.42 -7.24
C VAL A 208 13.35 5.21 -7.87
N ASP A 209 12.58 4.38 -8.53
CA ASP A 209 13.11 3.21 -9.23
C ASP A 209 14.01 3.66 -10.39
N ASP A 210 15.24 3.17 -10.41
CA ASP A 210 16.23 3.56 -11.41
C ASP A 210 15.86 3.15 -12.85
N ALA A 211 15.16 2.03 -12.98
CA ALA A 211 14.80 1.49 -14.29
C ALA A 211 13.52 2.09 -14.86
N THR A 212 12.57 2.47 -14.00
CA THR A 212 11.23 2.90 -14.42
C THR A 212 10.92 4.37 -14.13
N GLY A 213 11.61 4.97 -13.15
CA GLY A 213 11.31 6.32 -12.66
C GLY A 213 10.09 6.41 -11.75
N HIS A 214 9.46 5.29 -11.41
CA HIS A 214 8.33 5.28 -10.49
C HIS A 214 8.74 5.58 -9.05
N LEU A 215 7.86 6.28 -8.34
CA LEU A 215 8.00 6.52 -6.91
C LEU A 215 7.61 5.27 -6.13
N HIS A 216 8.38 4.96 -5.10
CA HIS A 216 8.03 3.96 -4.09
C HIS A 216 8.05 4.61 -2.71
N MET A 217 7.07 4.23 -1.88
CA MET A 217 7.01 4.67 -0.48
C MET A 217 7.12 3.48 0.45
N ARG A 218 7.97 3.62 1.46
CA ARG A 218 8.18 2.65 2.53
C ARG A 218 7.95 3.37 3.85
N TYR A 219 6.87 3.02 4.57
CA TYR A 219 6.49 3.77 5.77
C TYR A 219 5.71 2.91 6.76
N THR A 220 5.89 3.20 8.04
CA THR A 220 5.01 2.75 9.11
C THR A 220 4.96 3.80 10.22
N ALA A 221 3.76 4.09 10.72
CA ALA A 221 3.55 4.97 11.86
C ALA A 221 3.72 4.23 13.21
N ARG A 222 4.04 2.93 13.18
CA ARG A 222 4.20 2.11 14.38
C ARG A 222 5.50 2.42 15.09
N THR A 223 5.43 3.16 16.20
CA THR A 223 6.61 3.70 16.92
C THR A 223 7.59 2.64 17.45
N ARG A 224 7.10 1.44 17.78
CA ARG A 224 7.94 0.34 18.29
C ARG A 224 8.77 -0.35 17.21
N SER A 225 8.54 -0.04 15.95
CA SER A 225 9.16 -0.72 14.82
C SER A 225 10.06 0.20 14.01
N ILE A 226 10.40 1.39 14.53
CA ILE A 226 11.12 2.38 13.72
C ILE A 226 12.21 3.06 14.53
N GLU A 227 13.36 3.24 13.87
CA GLU A 227 14.38 4.19 14.26
C GLU A 227 14.54 5.22 13.15
N TRP A 228 14.16 6.46 13.43
CA TRP A 228 14.35 7.55 12.51
C TRP A 228 15.78 8.09 12.62
N HIS A 229 16.36 8.49 11.48
CA HIS A 229 17.64 9.18 11.49
C HIS A 229 17.56 10.42 12.39
N ALA A 230 18.61 10.66 13.19
CA ALA A 230 18.60 11.70 14.22
C ALA A 230 18.70 13.13 13.69
N ASP A 231 18.97 13.30 12.40
CA ASP A 231 19.07 14.61 11.75
C ASP A 231 17.77 15.41 11.93
N ALA A 232 17.91 16.70 12.23
CA ALA A 232 16.78 17.61 12.44
C ALA A 232 15.86 17.70 11.22
N ASP A 233 16.41 17.63 10.01
CA ASP A 233 15.65 17.68 8.76
C ASP A 233 14.76 16.44 8.60
N VAL A 234 15.27 15.27 8.94
CA VAL A 234 14.48 14.02 8.93
C VAL A 234 13.38 14.09 9.96
N ARG A 235 13.66 14.54 11.17
CA ARG A 235 12.65 14.67 12.23
C ARG A 235 11.53 15.65 11.85
N ALA A 236 11.89 16.78 11.23
CA ALA A 236 10.92 17.77 10.76
C ALA A 236 10.04 17.18 9.63
N ALA A 237 10.63 16.42 8.72
CA ALA A 237 9.92 15.76 7.62
C ALA A 237 8.95 14.69 8.14
N VAL A 238 9.38 13.88 9.11
CA VAL A 238 8.52 12.87 9.76
C VAL A 238 7.34 13.54 10.45
N ALA A 239 7.58 14.62 11.20
CA ALA A 239 6.51 15.37 11.85
C ALA A 239 5.52 15.96 10.83
N ALA A 240 6.01 16.46 9.69
CA ALA A 240 5.15 16.96 8.62
C ALA A 240 4.29 15.83 8.01
N LEU A 241 4.86 14.65 7.77
CA LEU A 241 4.13 13.49 7.28
C LEU A 241 3.06 13.02 8.28
N GLU A 242 3.39 12.95 9.55
CA GLU A 242 2.44 12.58 10.61
C GLU A 242 1.26 13.55 10.66
N ARG A 243 1.51 14.86 10.56
CA ARG A 243 0.44 15.87 10.52
C ARG A 243 -0.43 15.73 9.28
N LEU A 244 0.18 15.48 8.13
CA LEU A 244 -0.54 15.28 6.88
C LEU A 244 -1.50 14.09 6.97
N LEU A 245 -1.06 12.98 7.55
CA LEU A 245 -1.86 11.77 7.71
C LEU A 245 -2.91 11.89 8.81
N ALA A 246 -2.70 12.75 9.79
CA ALA A 246 -3.64 13.00 10.90
C ALA A 246 -4.71 14.04 10.57
N THR A 247 -4.54 14.79 9.49
CA THR A 247 -5.44 15.90 9.11
C THR A 247 -6.47 15.43 8.08
N PRO A 248 -7.77 15.61 8.32
CA PRO A 248 -8.80 15.31 7.32
C PRO A 248 -8.51 16.03 6.00
N SER A 249 -8.64 15.31 4.89
CA SER A 249 -8.23 15.80 3.58
C SER A 249 -9.07 15.12 2.50
N PRO A 250 -9.37 15.79 1.37
CA PRO A 250 -10.08 15.17 0.25
C PRO A 250 -9.28 14.07 -0.43
N TRP A 251 -7.97 13.95 -0.15
CA TRP A 251 -7.10 12.91 -0.71
C TRP A 251 -6.95 11.68 0.19
N ILE A 252 -7.53 11.71 1.39
CA ILE A 252 -7.64 10.52 2.25
C ILE A 252 -9.04 9.96 2.05
N HIS A 253 -9.10 8.77 1.46
CA HIS A 253 -10.35 8.08 1.17
C HIS A 253 -10.64 7.06 2.25
N ARG A 254 -11.83 7.15 2.87
CA ARG A 254 -12.27 6.20 3.89
C ARG A 254 -13.28 5.25 3.27
N ILE A 255 -13.05 3.97 3.42
CA ILE A 255 -13.91 2.93 2.87
C ILE A 255 -13.95 1.70 3.77
N THR A 256 -15.13 1.10 3.88
CA THR A 256 -15.29 -0.25 4.42
C THR A 256 -15.59 -1.17 3.24
N LEU A 257 -14.74 -2.17 3.03
CA LEU A 257 -14.99 -3.16 2.00
C LEU A 257 -16.18 -4.04 2.40
N GLU A 258 -17.20 -4.08 1.56
CA GLU A 258 -18.31 -5.01 1.68
C GLU A 258 -17.92 -6.38 1.10
N PRO A 259 -18.58 -7.48 1.49
CA PRO A 259 -18.34 -8.78 0.88
C PRO A 259 -18.46 -8.72 -0.65
N GLY A 260 -17.48 -9.27 -1.37
CA GLY A 260 -17.38 -9.19 -2.83
C GLY A 260 -16.63 -8.00 -3.36
N MET A 261 -16.28 -7.03 -2.50
CA MET A 261 -15.45 -5.89 -2.85
C MET A 261 -13.98 -6.16 -2.54
N GLY A 262 -13.12 -5.47 -3.25
CA GLY A 262 -11.69 -5.51 -2.98
C GLY A 262 -10.94 -4.29 -3.45
N LEU A 263 -9.72 -4.16 -2.93
CA LEU A 263 -8.76 -3.12 -3.27
C LEU A 263 -7.64 -3.74 -4.11
N LEU A 264 -7.36 -3.14 -5.26
CA LEU A 264 -6.15 -3.39 -6.05
C LEU A 264 -5.34 -2.10 -6.05
N CYS A 265 -4.10 -2.14 -5.59
CA CYS A 265 -3.29 -0.93 -5.48
C CYS A 265 -1.79 -1.16 -5.64
N ASN A 266 -1.07 -0.08 -5.98
CA ASN A 266 0.38 -0.02 -5.96
C ASN A 266 0.89 0.27 -4.53
N ASN A 267 0.57 -0.60 -3.59
CA ASN A 267 1.00 -0.50 -2.19
C ASN A 267 0.80 0.89 -1.58
N VAL A 268 -0.43 1.39 -1.64
CA VAL A 268 -0.75 2.73 -1.13
C VAL A 268 -0.68 2.78 0.40
N LEU A 269 -0.52 3.99 0.93
CA LEU A 269 -0.67 4.23 2.36
C LEU A 269 -2.08 3.82 2.80
N HIS A 270 -2.16 3.08 3.88
CA HIS A 270 -3.44 2.66 4.43
C HIS A 270 -3.38 2.45 5.94
N ASP A 271 -4.54 2.55 6.56
CA ASP A 271 -4.80 2.17 7.94
C ASP A 271 -6.01 1.25 8.01
N ARG A 272 -6.32 0.79 9.18
CA ARG A 272 -7.58 0.09 9.47
C ARG A 272 -8.04 0.47 10.86
N SER A 273 -9.28 0.94 11.00
CA SER A 273 -9.87 1.14 12.33
C SER A 273 -10.06 -0.19 13.06
N ALA A 274 -10.09 -0.14 14.39
CA ALA A 274 -10.47 -1.29 15.20
C ALA A 274 -11.87 -1.76 14.82
N PHE A 275 -12.15 -3.03 15.03
CA PHE A 275 -13.45 -3.61 14.69
C PHE A 275 -13.95 -4.58 15.75
N THR A 276 -15.26 -4.82 15.72
CA THR A 276 -15.94 -5.83 16.53
C THR A 276 -16.49 -6.90 15.60
N ASP A 277 -16.16 -8.17 15.87
CA ASP A 277 -16.66 -9.31 15.09
C ASP A 277 -17.98 -9.83 15.64
N ASP A 278 -18.79 -10.37 14.74
CA ASP A 278 -19.84 -11.34 15.06
C ASP A 278 -19.18 -12.73 15.11
N PRO A 279 -19.21 -13.43 16.27
CA PRO A 279 -18.60 -14.76 16.40
C PRO A 279 -19.11 -15.79 15.38
N ALA A 280 -20.37 -15.63 14.92
CA ALA A 280 -20.98 -16.51 13.92
C ALA A 280 -20.47 -16.21 12.50
N ARG A 281 -19.93 -15.02 12.27
CA ARG A 281 -19.47 -14.54 10.96
C ARG A 281 -18.27 -13.60 11.10
N PRO A 282 -17.09 -14.14 11.45
CA PRO A 282 -15.91 -13.30 11.66
C PRO A 282 -15.44 -12.63 10.36
N ARG A 283 -14.87 -11.44 10.49
CA ARG A 283 -14.24 -10.72 9.38
C ARG A 283 -13.19 -11.60 8.71
N LEU A 284 -13.21 -11.65 7.39
CA LEU A 284 -12.25 -12.37 6.58
C LEU A 284 -11.88 -11.55 5.34
N ILE A 285 -10.61 -11.22 5.25
CA ILE A 285 -10.00 -10.60 4.08
C ILE A 285 -8.94 -11.54 3.53
N TYR A 286 -8.92 -11.74 2.21
CA TYR A 286 -7.79 -12.36 1.54
C TYR A 286 -6.83 -11.27 1.10
N ARG A 287 -5.54 -11.46 1.38
CA ARG A 287 -4.47 -10.53 1.01
C ARG A 287 -3.43 -11.23 0.15
N ALA A 288 -3.15 -10.64 -1.02
CA ALA A 288 -2.06 -11.06 -1.90
C ALA A 288 -1.14 -9.87 -2.13
N ARG A 289 0.18 -10.05 -2.00
CA ARG A 289 1.20 -9.01 -2.14
C ARG A 289 2.18 -9.39 -3.22
N TYR A 290 2.58 -8.42 -4.04
CA TYR A 290 3.35 -8.65 -5.25
C TYR A 290 4.59 -7.78 -5.32
N HIS A 291 5.62 -8.27 -5.98
CA HIS A 291 6.88 -7.55 -6.17
C HIS A 291 6.84 -6.60 -7.39
N GLU A 292 5.91 -6.80 -8.32
CA GLU A 292 5.70 -5.93 -9.47
C GLU A 292 4.70 -4.82 -9.15
N ARG A 293 4.77 -3.75 -9.94
CA ARG A 293 3.69 -2.75 -9.99
C ARG A 293 2.57 -3.25 -10.91
N ILE A 294 1.37 -2.71 -10.72
CA ILE A 294 0.23 -2.95 -11.60
C ILE A 294 0.57 -2.48 -13.01
N ASP A 295 0.36 -3.34 -14.00
CA ASP A 295 0.33 -2.93 -15.41
C ASP A 295 -1.02 -2.27 -15.67
N ALA A 296 -1.01 -0.94 -15.70
CA ALA A 296 -2.18 -0.10 -15.95
C ALA A 296 -2.27 0.35 -17.42
N SER A 297 -1.47 -0.25 -18.31
CA SER A 297 -1.62 -0.02 -19.74
C SER A 297 -2.96 -0.57 -20.22
N GLY A 298 -3.66 0.19 -21.01
CA GLY A 298 -4.98 -0.16 -21.51
C GLY A 298 -5.12 0.11 -22.98
#